data_2ae90b4c6b942110a6fcaef27df3998a
#
_entry.id   2ae90b4c6b942110a6fcaef27df3998a
#
_cell.length_a   1.000
_cell.length_b   1.000
_cell.length_c   1.000
_cell.angle_alpha   90.00
_cell.angle_beta   90.00
_cell.angle_gamma   90.00
#
_symmetry.space_group_name_H-M   'P 1'
#
loop_
_entity.id
_entity.type
_entity.pdbx_description
1 polymer ?
#
loop_
_entity_poly.entity_id
_entity_poly.type
_entity_poly.pdbx_seq_one_letter_code
_entity_poly.pdbx_strand_id
1 'polypeptide(L)'
;IENFRISKFHLNEYPLFIQALAITKMGAAVANRELELLTEEQTDAILKACKEILEGKHHDQFPVDMIQGGAGTTTNMNANEVIANRALELMGHARGEYQYCSPNDHVNRSQSTNDAYPTAIHIGLYYTHLKLVKHFATLIEAFRKKGAEFAHIIKMGRTQLEDAVPMTLGQTFNGFASILEHELKNLDFAAQDFLTVNMGA
;
A
#
# COMPACT_ATOMS: atom_id res chain seq x y z
N ILE A 1 -16.02 -19.13 3.71
CA ILE A 1 -15.31 -18.65 4.93
C ILE A 1 -13.93 -19.31 5.02
N GLU A 2 -13.81 -20.61 4.80
CA GLU A 2 -12.50 -21.32 4.87
C GLU A 2 -11.48 -20.79 3.85
N ASN A 3 -11.90 -20.42 2.65
CA ASN A 3 -11.06 -19.83 1.62
C ASN A 3 -10.46 -18.46 2.01
N PHE A 4 -10.94 -17.83 3.08
CA PHE A 4 -10.41 -16.56 3.59
C PHE A 4 -9.45 -16.75 4.77
N ARG A 5 -9.11 -17.98 5.13
CA ARG A 5 -8.24 -18.32 6.26
C ARG A 5 -7.11 -19.25 5.82
N ILE A 6 -6.38 -18.85 4.77
CA ILE A 6 -5.28 -19.62 4.21
C ILE A 6 -4.00 -19.35 5.01
N SER A 7 -3.79 -18.11 5.43
CA SER A 7 -2.65 -17.68 6.23
C SER A 7 -3.11 -17.05 7.56
N LYS A 8 -2.14 -16.50 8.30
CA LYS A 8 -2.42 -15.72 9.51
C LYS A 8 -2.48 -14.21 9.24
N PHE A 9 -2.33 -13.81 7.97
CA PHE A 9 -2.26 -12.42 7.58
C PHE A 9 -3.57 -12.00 6.91
N HIS A 10 -4.24 -11.05 7.50
CA HIS A 10 -5.52 -10.54 7.00
C HIS A 10 -5.37 -9.13 6.45
N LEU A 11 -6.22 -8.78 5.49
CA LEU A 11 -6.14 -7.49 4.80
C LEU A 11 -6.27 -6.29 5.75
N ASN A 12 -7.07 -6.42 6.82
CA ASN A 12 -7.24 -5.38 7.84
C ASN A 12 -5.96 -5.02 8.62
N GLU A 13 -4.91 -5.84 8.55
CA GLU A 13 -3.59 -5.55 9.12
C GLU A 13 -2.74 -4.63 8.22
N TYR A 14 -3.18 -4.36 7.00
CA TYR A 14 -2.46 -3.57 5.99
C TYR A 14 -3.22 -2.29 5.60
N PRO A 15 -3.30 -1.29 6.51
CA PRO A 15 -4.14 -0.10 6.31
C PRO A 15 -3.78 0.69 5.05
N LEU A 16 -2.49 0.77 4.68
CA LEU A 16 -2.08 1.46 3.46
C LEU A 16 -2.59 0.78 2.19
N PHE A 17 -2.72 -0.54 2.19
CA PHE A 17 -3.26 -1.27 1.06
C PHE A 17 -4.79 -1.08 0.95
N ILE A 18 -5.51 -1.08 2.05
CA ILE A 18 -6.95 -0.75 2.08
C ILE A 18 -7.18 0.67 1.56
N GLN A 19 -6.38 1.64 2.01
CA GLN A 19 -6.43 3.02 1.52
C GLN A 19 -6.14 3.09 0.03
N ALA A 20 -5.17 2.32 -0.48
CA ALA A 20 -4.85 2.26 -1.90
C ALA A 20 -6.00 1.69 -2.74
N LEU A 21 -6.72 0.66 -2.24
CA LEU A 21 -7.94 0.17 -2.87
C LEU A 21 -9.00 1.28 -2.95
N ALA A 22 -9.22 2.03 -1.87
CA ALA A 22 -10.16 3.14 -1.87
C ALA A 22 -9.77 4.24 -2.87
N ILE A 23 -8.48 4.61 -2.94
CA ILE A 23 -7.97 5.60 -3.93
C ILE A 23 -8.24 5.13 -5.36
N THR A 24 -7.99 3.86 -5.66
CA THR A 24 -8.26 3.27 -6.98
C THR A 24 -9.74 3.39 -7.34
N LYS A 25 -10.64 3.07 -6.40
CA LYS A 25 -12.08 3.18 -6.60
C LYS A 25 -12.57 4.63 -6.72
N MET A 26 -11.96 5.56 -6.02
CA MET A 26 -12.23 7.00 -6.19
C MET A 26 -11.91 7.47 -7.60
N GLY A 27 -10.73 7.13 -8.13
CA GLY A 27 -10.32 7.49 -9.49
C GLY A 27 -11.28 6.92 -10.54
N ALA A 28 -11.65 5.65 -10.40
CA ALA A 28 -12.60 4.99 -11.29
C ALA A 28 -14.00 5.62 -11.22
N ALA A 29 -14.49 5.97 -10.03
CA ALA A 29 -15.80 6.59 -9.86
C ALA A 29 -15.87 7.98 -10.52
N VAL A 30 -14.81 8.79 -10.39
CA VAL A 30 -14.71 10.10 -11.05
C VAL A 30 -14.73 9.95 -12.58
N ALA A 31 -13.90 9.06 -13.12
CA ALA A 31 -13.84 8.81 -14.55
C ALA A 31 -15.18 8.29 -15.11
N ASN A 32 -15.82 7.36 -14.41
CA ASN A 32 -17.12 6.84 -14.84
C ASN A 32 -18.25 7.89 -14.77
N ARG A 33 -18.16 8.85 -13.85
CA ARG A 33 -19.08 10.00 -13.83
C ARG A 33 -18.87 10.91 -15.05
N GLU A 34 -17.62 11.23 -15.38
CA GLU A 34 -17.31 12.06 -16.56
C GLU A 34 -17.78 11.41 -17.86
N LEU A 35 -17.83 10.07 -17.90
CA LEU A 35 -18.36 9.28 -19.00
C LEU A 35 -19.88 9.02 -18.92
N GLU A 36 -20.57 9.64 -17.97
CA GLU A 36 -22.02 9.47 -17.72
C GLU A 36 -22.44 8.02 -17.44
N LEU A 37 -21.51 7.19 -16.95
CA LEU A 37 -21.76 5.78 -16.56
C LEU A 37 -22.21 5.63 -15.11
N LEU A 38 -21.99 6.65 -14.28
CA LEU A 38 -22.48 6.79 -12.91
C LEU A 38 -23.23 8.11 -12.75
N THR A 39 -24.26 8.11 -11.91
CA THR A 39 -24.95 9.34 -11.54
C THR A 39 -24.11 10.17 -10.57
N GLU A 40 -24.44 11.46 -10.44
CA GLU A 40 -23.80 12.34 -9.47
C GLU A 40 -23.98 11.83 -8.04
N GLU A 41 -25.19 11.40 -7.68
CA GLU A 41 -25.52 10.88 -6.37
C GLU A 41 -24.70 9.62 -6.02
N GLN A 42 -24.62 8.66 -6.96
CA GLN A 42 -23.81 7.45 -6.78
C GLN A 42 -22.33 7.77 -6.61
N THR A 43 -21.81 8.66 -7.46
CA THR A 43 -20.40 9.06 -7.39
C THR A 43 -20.08 9.75 -6.07
N ASP A 44 -20.87 10.70 -5.65
CA ASP A 44 -20.67 11.42 -4.39
C ASP A 44 -20.74 10.48 -3.17
N ALA A 45 -21.67 9.52 -3.17
CA ALA A 45 -21.76 8.53 -2.11
C ALA A 45 -20.52 7.60 -2.09
N ILE A 46 -20.06 7.11 -3.25
CA ILE A 46 -18.85 6.30 -3.38
C ILE A 46 -17.63 7.08 -2.89
N LEU A 47 -17.46 8.34 -3.31
CA LEU A 47 -16.34 9.18 -2.90
C LEU A 47 -16.34 9.44 -1.39
N LYS A 48 -17.51 9.69 -0.78
CA LYS A 48 -17.64 9.85 0.67
C LYS A 48 -17.29 8.56 1.42
N ALA A 49 -17.78 7.41 0.97
CA ALA A 49 -17.43 6.11 1.55
C ALA A 49 -15.91 5.85 1.48
N CYS A 50 -15.29 6.11 0.33
CA CYS A 50 -13.85 5.97 0.17
C CYS A 50 -13.06 6.93 1.08
N LYS A 51 -13.52 8.17 1.26
CA LYS A 51 -12.87 9.13 2.19
C LYS A 51 -12.91 8.63 3.63
N GLU A 52 -14.02 8.05 4.08
CA GLU A 52 -14.09 7.41 5.40
C GLU A 52 -13.06 6.29 5.56
N ILE A 53 -12.85 5.48 4.51
CA ILE A 53 -11.81 4.43 4.51
C ILE A 53 -10.40 5.05 4.58
N LEU A 54 -10.14 6.14 3.86
CA LEU A 54 -8.85 6.86 3.95
C LEU A 54 -8.59 7.42 5.35
N GLU A 55 -9.64 7.79 6.09
CA GLU A 55 -9.57 8.22 7.49
C GLU A 55 -9.38 7.06 8.48
N GLY A 56 -9.32 5.83 8.00
CA GLY A 56 -9.14 4.62 8.82
C GLY A 56 -10.44 3.99 9.33
N LYS A 57 -11.61 4.46 8.88
CA LYS A 57 -12.90 3.85 9.22
C LYS A 57 -13.13 2.59 8.37
N HIS A 58 -13.91 1.66 8.91
CA HIS A 58 -14.34 0.42 8.23
C HIS A 58 -13.20 -0.55 7.87
N HIS A 59 -11.97 -0.37 8.36
CA HIS A 59 -10.87 -1.29 8.09
C HIS A 59 -11.12 -2.69 8.67
N ASP A 60 -11.89 -2.80 9.73
CA ASP A 60 -12.37 -4.06 10.32
C ASP A 60 -13.30 -4.86 9.37
N GLN A 61 -13.84 -4.21 8.33
CA GLN A 61 -14.68 -4.84 7.31
C GLN A 61 -13.87 -5.47 6.15
N PHE A 62 -12.55 -5.57 6.31
CA PHE A 62 -11.64 -6.22 5.36
C PHE A 62 -11.03 -7.51 5.98
N PRO A 63 -11.85 -8.55 6.25
CA PRO A 63 -11.40 -9.75 6.95
C PRO A 63 -10.74 -10.79 6.04
N VAL A 64 -10.63 -10.53 4.74
CA VAL A 64 -10.11 -11.51 3.79
C VAL A 64 -8.62 -11.74 3.99
N ASP A 65 -8.16 -12.95 3.69
CA ASP A 65 -6.76 -13.34 3.76
C ASP A 65 -5.93 -12.60 2.69
N MET A 66 -4.70 -12.25 3.02
CA MET A 66 -3.77 -11.65 2.05
C MET A 66 -3.36 -12.63 0.95
N ILE A 67 -3.32 -13.92 1.27
CA ILE A 67 -3.07 -14.99 0.32
C ILE A 67 -4.42 -15.57 -0.12
N GLN A 68 -4.71 -15.49 -1.38
CA GLN A 68 -5.96 -15.98 -1.94
C GLN A 68 -5.75 -16.66 -3.27
N GLY A 69 -6.65 -17.58 -3.61
CA GLY A 69 -6.70 -18.16 -4.96
C GLY A 69 -7.17 -17.12 -5.98
N GLY A 70 -6.64 -17.20 -7.20
CA GLY A 70 -6.92 -16.23 -8.26
C GLY A 70 -6.10 -14.95 -8.14
N ALA A 71 -6.38 -13.99 -9.00
CA ALA A 71 -5.59 -12.75 -9.16
C ALA A 71 -6.09 -11.59 -8.26
N GLY A 72 -6.38 -11.86 -6.98
CA GLY A 72 -6.82 -10.83 -6.04
C GLY A 72 -8.31 -10.47 -6.13
N THR A 73 -9.13 -11.30 -6.76
CA THR A 73 -10.57 -11.05 -6.94
C THR A 73 -11.29 -10.84 -5.62
N THR A 74 -10.98 -11.65 -4.60
CA THR A 74 -11.63 -11.54 -3.29
C THR A 74 -11.33 -10.21 -2.62
N THR A 75 -10.09 -9.73 -2.69
CA THR A 75 -9.70 -8.41 -2.16
C THR A 75 -10.42 -7.28 -2.90
N ASN A 76 -10.46 -7.32 -4.23
CA ASN A 76 -11.17 -6.33 -5.04
C ASN A 76 -12.66 -6.31 -4.70
N MET A 77 -13.29 -7.48 -4.61
CA MET A 77 -14.71 -7.58 -4.26
C MET A 77 -15.01 -7.15 -2.84
N ASN A 78 -14.14 -7.47 -1.87
CA ASN A 78 -14.30 -6.98 -0.50
C ASN A 78 -14.33 -5.44 -0.48
N ALA A 79 -13.41 -4.77 -1.18
CA ALA A 79 -13.43 -3.32 -1.29
C ALA A 79 -14.72 -2.81 -1.96
N ASN A 80 -15.14 -3.43 -3.05
CA ASN A 80 -16.37 -3.05 -3.76
C ASN A 80 -17.60 -3.17 -2.85
N GLU A 81 -17.73 -4.25 -2.08
CA GLU A 81 -18.86 -4.49 -1.18
C GLU A 81 -18.89 -3.52 0.00
N VAL A 82 -17.73 -3.26 0.63
CA VAL A 82 -17.63 -2.29 1.72
C VAL A 82 -18.04 -0.90 1.24
N ILE A 83 -17.47 -0.46 0.11
CA ILE A 83 -17.76 0.86 -0.47
C ILE A 83 -19.24 0.96 -0.90
N ALA A 84 -19.79 -0.05 -1.59
CA ALA A 84 -21.16 -0.02 -2.05
C ALA A 84 -22.16 0.03 -0.89
N ASN A 85 -21.98 -0.81 0.14
CA ASN A 85 -22.86 -0.82 1.30
C ASN A 85 -22.77 0.49 2.10
N ARG A 86 -21.58 1.07 2.22
CA ARG A 86 -21.44 2.38 2.87
C ARG A 86 -22.06 3.51 2.04
N ALA A 87 -21.89 3.46 0.71
CA ALA A 87 -22.53 4.42 -0.19
C ALA A 87 -24.06 4.35 -0.09
N LEU A 88 -24.64 3.14 -0.04
CA LEU A 88 -26.09 2.94 0.18
C LEU A 88 -26.57 3.62 1.46
N GLU A 89 -25.88 3.42 2.58
CA GLU A 89 -26.21 4.08 3.85
C GLU A 89 -26.15 5.62 3.73
N LEU A 90 -25.14 6.15 3.02
CA LEU A 90 -24.98 7.60 2.80
C LEU A 90 -26.07 8.19 1.89
N MET A 91 -26.68 7.38 1.03
CA MET A 91 -27.82 7.72 0.19
C MET A 91 -29.16 7.51 0.90
N GLY A 92 -29.17 7.00 2.15
CA GLY A 92 -30.38 6.74 2.93
C GLY A 92 -31.04 5.39 2.64
N HIS A 93 -30.34 4.47 2.00
CA HIS A 93 -30.79 3.10 1.69
C HIS A 93 -30.24 2.07 2.68
N ALA A 94 -30.89 0.90 2.73
CA ALA A 94 -30.39 -0.22 3.50
C ALA A 94 -29.22 -0.92 2.78
N ARG A 95 -28.34 -1.54 3.55
CA ARG A 95 -27.29 -2.40 3.00
C ARG A 95 -27.92 -3.52 2.17
N GLY A 96 -27.30 -3.80 1.03
CA GLY A 96 -27.78 -4.84 0.11
C GLY A 96 -28.85 -4.37 -0.89
N GLU A 97 -29.33 -3.13 -0.83
CA GLU A 97 -30.22 -2.56 -1.85
C GLU A 97 -29.46 -2.18 -3.12
N TYR A 98 -28.81 -3.17 -3.73
CA TYR A 98 -27.86 -3.00 -4.84
C TYR A 98 -28.45 -2.42 -6.13
N GLN A 99 -29.76 -2.30 -6.23
CA GLN A 99 -30.42 -1.57 -7.32
C GLN A 99 -30.04 -0.08 -7.34
N TYR A 100 -29.63 0.51 -6.18
CA TYR A 100 -29.21 1.90 -6.09
C TYR A 100 -27.69 2.07 -6.17
N CYS A 101 -26.92 1.19 -5.52
CA CYS A 101 -25.47 1.16 -5.61
C CYS A 101 -24.93 -0.26 -5.50
N SER A 102 -24.64 -0.88 -6.65
CA SER A 102 -24.12 -2.26 -6.76
C SER A 102 -22.59 -2.28 -6.63
N PRO A 103 -22.03 -3.28 -5.91
CA PRO A 103 -20.58 -3.51 -5.90
C PRO A 103 -20.00 -3.74 -7.31
N ASN A 104 -20.71 -4.47 -8.17
CA ASN A 104 -20.24 -4.82 -9.52
C ASN A 104 -20.54 -3.73 -10.54
N ASP A 105 -21.82 -3.30 -10.61
CA ASP A 105 -22.29 -2.47 -11.72
C ASP A 105 -21.97 -0.98 -11.53
N HIS A 106 -21.69 -0.56 -10.28
CA HIS A 106 -21.38 0.83 -9.96
C HIS A 106 -19.97 1.01 -9.41
N VAL A 107 -19.60 0.40 -8.26
CA VAL A 107 -18.27 0.58 -7.66
C VAL A 107 -17.17 -0.01 -8.52
N ASN A 108 -17.42 -1.17 -9.14
CA ASN A 108 -16.47 -1.83 -10.05
C ASN A 108 -16.69 -1.49 -11.53
N ARG A 109 -17.52 -0.50 -11.83
CA ARG A 109 -17.83 -0.11 -13.22
C ARG A 109 -16.57 0.13 -14.02
N SER A 110 -16.50 -0.43 -15.25
CA SER A 110 -15.38 -0.29 -16.19
C SER A 110 -14.03 -0.76 -15.63
N GLN A 111 -14.04 -1.72 -14.70
CA GLN A 111 -12.82 -2.24 -14.09
C GLN A 111 -12.80 -3.76 -14.12
N SER A 112 -11.63 -4.33 -14.40
CA SER A 112 -11.29 -5.70 -14.08
C SER A 112 -10.53 -5.76 -12.75
N THR A 113 -10.58 -6.90 -12.04
CA THR A 113 -9.65 -7.14 -10.93
C THR A 113 -8.20 -7.05 -11.39
N ASN A 114 -7.90 -7.47 -12.62
CA ASN A 114 -6.55 -7.40 -13.21
C ASN A 114 -6.04 -5.96 -13.38
N ASP A 115 -6.89 -4.97 -13.31
CA ASP A 115 -6.53 -3.54 -13.33
C ASP A 115 -6.49 -2.96 -11.92
N ALA A 116 -7.60 -3.07 -11.21
CA ALA A 116 -7.81 -2.41 -9.93
C ALA A 116 -6.90 -2.96 -8.82
N TYR A 117 -6.70 -4.28 -8.76
CA TYR A 117 -5.90 -4.92 -7.74
C TYR A 117 -4.40 -4.59 -7.85
N PRO A 118 -3.72 -4.77 -9.01
CA PRO A 118 -2.32 -4.37 -9.15
C PRO A 118 -2.12 -2.86 -9.05
N THR A 119 -3.06 -2.04 -9.50
CA THR A 119 -3.01 -0.59 -9.29
C THR A 119 -3.00 -0.24 -7.80
N ALA A 120 -3.88 -0.87 -7.01
CA ALA A 120 -3.88 -0.67 -5.56
C ALA A 120 -2.58 -1.17 -4.90
N ILE A 121 -1.98 -2.26 -5.40
CA ILE A 121 -0.67 -2.73 -4.92
C ILE A 121 0.39 -1.67 -5.18
N HIS A 122 0.48 -1.12 -6.39
CA HIS A 122 1.44 -0.07 -6.74
C HIS A 122 1.29 1.16 -5.84
N ILE A 123 0.08 1.66 -5.66
CA ILE A 123 -0.20 2.80 -4.78
C ILE A 123 0.19 2.47 -3.32
N GLY A 124 -0.20 1.29 -2.82
CA GLY A 124 0.13 0.86 -1.46
C GLY A 124 1.63 0.71 -1.22
N LEU A 125 2.37 0.15 -2.19
CA LEU A 125 3.82 0.03 -2.14
C LEU A 125 4.49 1.40 -2.18
N TYR A 126 4.02 2.32 -3.02
CA TYR A 126 4.54 3.68 -3.07
C TYR A 126 4.39 4.41 -1.73
N TYR A 127 3.22 4.36 -1.10
CA TYR A 127 3.03 4.95 0.23
C TYR A 127 3.83 4.24 1.32
N THR A 128 4.03 2.93 1.21
CA THR A 128 4.90 2.17 2.12
C THR A 128 6.35 2.59 1.95
N HIS A 129 6.80 2.78 0.71
CA HIS A 129 8.13 3.30 0.40
C HIS A 129 8.38 4.66 1.05
N LEU A 130 7.44 5.61 0.95
CA LEU A 130 7.58 6.92 1.59
C LEU A 130 7.75 6.85 3.12
N LYS A 131 7.17 5.84 3.77
CA LYS A 131 7.42 5.60 5.21
C LYS A 131 8.78 4.95 5.44
N LEU A 132 9.15 3.98 4.61
CA LEU A 132 10.43 3.27 4.71
C LEU A 132 11.61 4.22 4.59
N VAL A 133 11.60 5.14 3.62
CA VAL A 133 12.63 6.16 3.42
C VAL A 133 12.93 6.95 4.70
N LYS A 134 11.89 7.34 5.45
CA LYS A 134 12.07 8.07 6.71
C LYS A 134 12.79 7.24 7.77
N HIS A 135 12.48 5.94 7.87
CA HIS A 135 13.15 5.05 8.81
C HIS A 135 14.60 4.77 8.40
N PHE A 136 14.87 4.64 7.09
CA PHE A 136 16.24 4.52 6.57
C PHE A 136 17.08 5.77 6.90
N ALA A 137 16.55 6.97 6.70
CA ALA A 137 17.25 8.20 7.06
C ALA A 137 17.64 8.22 8.55
N THR A 138 16.71 7.84 9.43
CA THR A 138 16.97 7.74 10.88
C THR A 138 18.06 6.70 11.20
N LEU A 139 18.04 5.55 10.53
CA LEU A 139 19.05 4.50 10.71
C LEU A 139 20.41 4.94 10.22
N ILE A 140 20.51 5.60 9.06
CA ILE A 140 21.75 6.14 8.51
C ILE A 140 22.38 7.15 9.47
N GLU A 141 21.56 8.07 10.01
CA GLU A 141 22.01 9.05 11.01
C GLU A 141 22.56 8.37 12.27
N ALA A 142 21.84 7.33 12.77
CA ALA A 142 22.31 6.57 13.92
C ALA A 142 23.66 5.88 13.66
N PHE A 143 23.88 5.31 12.47
CA PHE A 143 25.17 4.75 12.09
C PHE A 143 26.27 5.81 11.97
N ARG A 144 25.99 6.97 11.39
CA ARG A 144 26.95 8.10 11.32
C ARG A 144 27.34 8.58 12.72
N LYS A 145 26.37 8.70 13.63
CA LYS A 145 26.63 9.06 15.03
C LYS A 145 27.55 8.04 15.72
N LYS A 146 27.26 6.74 15.55
CA LYS A 146 28.10 5.67 16.09
C LYS A 146 29.48 5.63 15.41
N GLY A 147 29.55 5.95 14.12
CA GLY A 147 30.79 6.10 13.39
C GLY A 147 31.70 7.16 14.01
N ALA A 148 31.16 8.33 14.36
CA ALA A 148 31.90 9.39 15.04
C ALA A 148 32.29 8.99 16.49
N GLU A 149 31.35 8.41 17.25
CA GLU A 149 31.59 7.96 18.63
C GLU A 149 32.74 6.96 18.72
N PHE A 150 32.82 6.01 17.79
CA PHE A 150 33.79 4.92 17.79
C PHE A 150 35.01 5.15 16.86
N ALA A 151 35.22 6.39 16.42
CA ALA A 151 36.31 6.73 15.50
C ALA A 151 37.72 6.41 16.06
N HIS A 152 37.86 6.42 17.38
CA HIS A 152 39.14 6.18 18.07
C HIS A 152 39.36 4.71 18.45
N ILE A 153 38.36 3.83 18.32
CA ILE A 153 38.47 2.43 18.70
C ILE A 153 39.09 1.63 17.56
N ILE A 154 40.32 1.17 17.77
CA ILE A 154 41.06 0.36 16.80
C ILE A 154 40.53 -1.09 16.86
N LYS A 155 40.35 -1.69 15.70
CA LYS A 155 40.01 -3.10 15.52
C LYS A 155 40.73 -3.70 14.31
N MET A 156 40.76 -5.01 14.22
CA MET A 156 41.21 -5.68 13.01
C MET A 156 40.06 -5.77 11.99
N GLY A 157 40.28 -5.31 10.77
CA GLY A 157 39.45 -5.61 9.61
C GLY A 157 39.57 -7.08 9.25
N ARG A 158 38.54 -7.68 8.68
CA ARG A 158 38.53 -9.11 8.32
C ARG A 158 38.00 -9.31 6.91
N THR A 159 38.64 -10.26 6.21
CA THR A 159 38.21 -10.78 4.92
C THR A 159 38.22 -12.30 4.99
N GLN A 160 37.20 -12.97 4.51
CA GLN A 160 37.10 -14.44 4.52
C GLN A 160 37.43 -15.06 5.89
N LEU A 161 36.99 -14.40 7.00
CA LEU A 161 37.24 -14.77 8.38
C LEU A 161 38.72 -14.63 8.83
N GLU A 162 39.60 -14.18 7.98
CA GLU A 162 41.03 -13.92 8.29
C GLU A 162 41.26 -12.46 8.67
N ASP A 163 42.31 -12.22 9.45
CA ASP A 163 42.76 -10.88 9.79
C ASP A 163 43.35 -10.19 8.55
N ALA A 164 42.86 -8.98 8.26
CA ALA A 164 43.31 -8.20 7.11
C ALA A 164 44.12 -6.99 7.54
N VAL A 165 43.48 -5.84 7.71
CA VAL A 165 44.18 -4.59 8.03
C VAL A 165 43.65 -3.94 9.31
N PRO A 166 44.47 -3.19 10.04
CA PRO A 166 43.97 -2.34 11.12
C PRO A 166 43.01 -1.30 10.59
N MET A 167 41.87 -1.15 11.29
CA MET A 167 40.89 -0.15 10.99
C MET A 167 40.24 0.34 12.28
N THR A 168 39.32 1.30 12.23
CA THR A 168 38.51 1.70 13.38
C THR A 168 37.13 1.11 13.35
N LEU A 169 36.55 0.93 14.53
CA LEU A 169 35.16 0.55 14.65
C LEU A 169 34.25 1.61 14.01
N GLY A 170 34.62 2.90 14.14
CA GLY A 170 33.92 3.99 13.48
C GLY A 170 33.88 3.86 11.95
N GLN A 171 34.95 3.37 11.31
CA GLN A 171 34.97 3.09 9.87
C GLN A 171 33.95 2.01 9.49
N THR A 172 33.76 0.99 10.33
CA THR A 172 32.74 -0.05 10.12
C THR A 172 31.33 0.53 10.09
N PHE A 173 30.98 1.35 11.08
CA PHE A 173 29.66 2.00 11.14
C PHE A 173 29.45 3.00 9.99
N ASN A 174 30.47 3.75 9.62
CA ASN A 174 30.42 4.65 8.46
C ASN A 174 30.25 3.87 7.15
N GLY A 175 30.86 2.70 7.02
CA GLY A 175 30.64 1.79 5.88
C GLY A 175 29.17 1.36 5.76
N PHE A 176 28.54 0.96 6.86
CA PHE A 176 27.12 0.63 6.88
C PHE A 176 26.24 1.82 6.46
N ALA A 177 26.53 3.02 7.00
CA ALA A 177 25.81 4.23 6.61
C ALA A 177 25.93 4.51 5.10
N SER A 178 27.14 4.41 4.53
CA SER A 178 27.38 4.68 3.11
C SER A 178 26.66 3.67 2.20
N ILE A 179 26.62 2.40 2.58
CA ILE A 179 25.85 1.37 1.84
C ILE A 179 24.36 1.72 1.86
N LEU A 180 23.80 2.02 3.02
CA LEU A 180 22.38 2.36 3.14
C LEU A 180 22.02 3.65 2.40
N GLU A 181 22.88 4.66 2.40
CA GLU A 181 22.70 5.89 1.59
C GLU A 181 22.65 5.59 0.09
N HIS A 182 23.47 4.65 -0.38
CA HIS A 182 23.45 4.21 -1.76
C HIS A 182 22.18 3.42 -2.09
N GLU A 183 21.84 2.45 -1.26
CA GLU A 183 20.65 1.62 -1.45
C GLU A 183 19.34 2.43 -1.35
N LEU A 184 19.32 3.48 -0.54
CA LEU A 184 18.18 4.38 -0.47
C LEU A 184 17.92 5.06 -1.83
N LYS A 185 18.98 5.49 -2.53
CA LYS A 185 18.86 6.06 -3.88
C LYS A 185 18.34 5.05 -4.91
N ASN A 186 18.82 3.80 -4.81
CA ASN A 186 18.35 2.71 -5.67
C ASN A 186 16.87 2.41 -5.41
N LEU A 187 16.45 2.42 -4.14
CA LEU A 187 15.07 2.20 -3.73
C LEU A 187 14.15 3.34 -4.23
N ASP A 188 14.59 4.61 -4.10
CA ASP A 188 13.87 5.76 -4.62
C ASP A 188 13.70 5.69 -6.15
N PHE A 189 14.74 5.26 -6.85
CA PHE A 189 14.69 5.07 -8.30
C PHE A 189 13.68 3.96 -8.68
N ALA A 190 13.77 2.80 -8.04
CA ALA A 190 12.86 1.68 -8.30
C ALA A 190 11.40 2.02 -7.94
N ALA A 191 11.17 2.85 -6.92
CA ALA A 191 9.83 3.25 -6.53
C ALA A 191 9.09 4.09 -7.58
N GLN A 192 9.79 4.69 -8.56
CA GLN A 192 9.16 5.41 -9.67
C GLN A 192 8.32 4.49 -10.55
N ASP A 193 8.67 3.20 -10.65
CA ASP A 193 7.90 2.23 -11.43
C ASP A 193 6.50 2.01 -10.86
N PHE A 194 6.30 2.25 -9.56
CA PHE A 194 4.98 2.18 -8.94
C PHE A 194 4.03 3.31 -9.36
N LEU A 195 4.54 4.37 -9.97
CA LEU A 195 3.72 5.47 -10.50
C LEU A 195 3.08 5.14 -11.86
N THR A 196 3.47 4.02 -12.46
CA THR A 196 2.87 3.49 -13.68
C THR A 196 1.88 2.39 -13.31
N VAL A 197 0.63 2.55 -13.72
CA VAL A 197 -0.45 1.62 -13.43
C VAL A 197 -1.12 1.15 -14.72
N ASN A 198 -1.83 0.04 -14.67
CA ASN A 198 -2.49 -0.59 -15.81
C ASN A 198 -4.03 -0.47 -15.73
N MET A 199 -4.54 0.67 -15.29
CA MET A 199 -5.97 0.97 -15.31
C MET A 199 -6.43 1.23 -16.76
N GLY A 200 -7.68 0.86 -17.04
CA GLY A 200 -8.34 1.14 -18.32
C GLY A 200 -8.35 -0.04 -19.30
N ALA A 201 -8.52 -1.23 -18.79
CA ALA A 201 -8.76 -2.44 -19.60
C ALA A 201 -10.19 -2.48 -20.15
#